data_3905d06ec0c3a52e6032d158c5d3d75f
#
_entry.id   3905d06ec0c3a52e6032d158c5d3d75f
#
_cell.length_a   1.000
_cell.length_b   1.000
_cell.length_c   1.000
_cell.angle_alpha   90.00
_cell.angle_beta   90.00
_cell.angle_gamma   90.00
#
_symmetry.space_group_name_H-M   'P 1'
#
loop_
_entity.id
_entity.type
_entity.pdbx_description
1 polymer ?
#
loop_
_entity_poly.entity_id
_entity_poly.type
_entity_poly.pdbx_seq_one_letter_code
_entity_poly.pdbx_strand_id
1 'polypeptide(L)'
;ILSDLFQAVPSGLGSKGRLKLTPRHLDDVLREGVNWAIEAGYGTEKDAEFCEENGKMNGADPDKVSPIAKSRGIPQLGSLGSGNHFLEIQKVDKVFDNRAAERFGIREEGQIVILIHTGSRGLGYQVCSDYLKVIESASHKYNIHLPDRELACAPNNSKEALNYFGAM
;
A
#
# COMPACT_ATOMS: atom_id res chain seq x y z
N ILE A 1 -23.16 11.01 -9.39
CA ILE A 1 -22.26 9.89 -8.99
C ILE A 1 -20.78 10.29 -9.14
N LEU A 2 -20.27 10.59 -10.36
CA LEU A 2 -18.84 10.92 -10.54
C LEU A 2 -18.41 12.16 -9.74
N SER A 3 -19.22 13.22 -9.75
CA SER A 3 -18.96 14.42 -8.95
C SER A 3 -18.93 14.13 -7.45
N ASP A 4 -19.83 13.27 -6.98
CA ASP A 4 -19.92 12.89 -5.57
C ASP A 4 -18.71 12.05 -5.16
N LEU A 5 -18.29 11.11 -6.03
CA LEU A 5 -17.06 10.34 -5.82
C LEU A 5 -15.83 11.22 -5.78
N PHE A 6 -15.70 12.16 -6.71
CA PHE A 6 -14.58 13.09 -6.73
C PHE A 6 -14.50 13.95 -5.46
N GLN A 7 -15.67 14.33 -4.91
CA GLN A 7 -15.75 15.01 -3.63
C GLN A 7 -15.47 14.09 -2.44
N ALA A 8 -15.89 12.83 -2.51
CA ALA A 8 -15.75 11.87 -1.43
C ALA A 8 -14.31 11.34 -1.28
N VAL A 9 -13.61 11.14 -2.40
CA VAL A 9 -12.27 10.54 -2.43
C VAL A 9 -11.24 11.59 -2.82
N PRO A 10 -10.43 12.10 -1.86
CA PRO A 10 -9.37 13.05 -2.15
C PRO A 10 -8.38 12.48 -3.16
N SER A 11 -8.20 13.15 -4.30
CA SER A 11 -7.34 12.72 -5.39
C SER A 11 -6.49 13.88 -5.91
N GLY A 12 -5.46 13.56 -6.70
CA GLY A 12 -4.54 14.54 -7.27
C GLY A 12 -3.23 14.72 -6.52
N LEU A 13 -2.32 15.46 -7.14
CA LEU A 13 -1.00 15.74 -6.59
C LEU A 13 -1.13 16.53 -5.28
N GLY A 14 -0.48 16.07 -4.21
CA GLY A 14 -0.51 16.72 -2.90
C GLY A 14 -1.85 16.58 -2.16
N SER A 15 -2.79 15.76 -2.65
CA SER A 15 -4.04 15.50 -1.95
C SER A 15 -3.80 14.96 -0.55
N LYS A 16 -4.61 15.44 0.39
CA LYS A 16 -4.59 15.01 1.80
C LYS A 16 -5.80 14.13 2.06
N GLY A 17 -5.60 13.06 2.83
CA GLY A 17 -6.69 12.23 3.33
C GLY A 17 -7.62 13.02 4.26
N ARG A 18 -8.82 12.50 4.45
CA ARG A 18 -9.79 13.07 5.39
C ARG A 18 -9.52 12.64 6.83
N LEU A 19 -8.67 11.64 7.03
CA LEU A 19 -8.33 11.11 8.34
C LEU A 19 -7.41 12.06 9.08
N LYS A 20 -7.77 12.39 10.31
CA LYS A 20 -6.93 13.21 11.21
C LYS A 20 -6.08 12.27 12.05
N LEU A 21 -4.90 11.94 11.57
CA LEU A 21 -3.99 11.03 12.23
C LEU A 21 -2.93 11.77 13.04
N THR A 22 -2.60 11.22 14.20
CA THR A 22 -1.40 11.55 14.96
C THR A 22 -0.27 10.58 14.55
N PRO A 23 1.01 10.88 14.88
CA PRO A 23 2.10 9.93 14.68
C PRO A 23 1.84 8.56 15.29
N ARG A 24 1.23 8.51 16.49
CA ARG A 24 0.86 7.26 17.16
C ARG A 24 -0.19 6.47 16.35
N HIS A 25 -1.22 7.14 15.85
CA HIS A 25 -2.22 6.49 15.01
C HIS A 25 -1.57 5.89 13.75
N LEU A 26 -0.58 6.56 13.16
CA LEU A 26 0.11 5.99 12.00
C LEU A 26 0.92 4.74 12.38
N ASP A 27 1.59 4.73 13.53
CA ASP A 27 2.31 3.53 14.00
C ASP A 27 1.36 2.34 14.22
N ASP A 28 0.15 2.60 14.71
CA ASP A 28 -0.88 1.58 14.85
C ASP A 28 -1.36 1.09 13.47
N VAL A 29 -1.57 1.99 12.51
CA VAL A 29 -1.89 1.62 11.10
C VAL A 29 -0.81 0.74 10.50
N LEU A 30 0.47 1.11 10.65
CA LEU A 30 1.61 0.36 10.11
C LEU A 30 1.75 -1.02 10.75
N ARG A 31 1.34 -1.18 11.99
CA ARG A 31 1.40 -2.45 12.72
C ARG A 31 0.21 -3.35 12.46
N GLU A 32 -0.99 -2.77 12.41
CA GLU A 32 -2.26 -3.51 12.39
C GLU A 32 -2.89 -3.59 10.98
N GLY A 33 -2.42 -2.77 10.04
CA GLY A 33 -2.90 -2.80 8.66
C GLY A 33 -4.42 -2.56 8.56
N VAL A 34 -5.11 -3.43 7.83
CA VAL A 34 -6.57 -3.34 7.62
C VAL A 34 -7.34 -3.48 8.93
N ASN A 35 -6.83 -4.23 9.89
CA ASN A 35 -7.49 -4.40 11.20
C ASN A 35 -7.67 -3.06 11.91
N TRP A 36 -6.67 -2.17 11.85
CA TRP A 36 -6.82 -0.81 12.36
C TRP A 36 -7.98 -0.07 11.69
N ALA A 37 -8.13 -0.20 10.37
CA ALA A 37 -9.20 0.46 9.63
C ALA A 37 -10.59 -0.08 10.04
N ILE A 38 -10.70 -1.39 10.27
CA ILE A 38 -11.92 -2.05 10.75
C ILE A 38 -12.29 -1.55 12.14
N GLU A 39 -11.34 -1.55 13.08
CA GLU A 39 -11.54 -1.04 14.44
C GLU A 39 -11.92 0.44 14.49
N ALA A 40 -11.37 1.22 13.56
CA ALA A 40 -11.71 2.65 13.40
C ALA A 40 -13.03 2.90 12.65
N GLY A 41 -13.73 1.85 12.22
CA GLY A 41 -15.02 1.95 11.54
C GLY A 41 -14.95 2.29 10.05
N TYR A 42 -13.80 2.12 9.41
CA TYR A 42 -13.59 2.36 7.98
C TYR A 42 -13.71 1.10 7.12
N GLY A 43 -13.94 -0.04 7.73
CA GLY A 43 -14.07 -1.33 7.06
C GLY A 43 -14.84 -2.33 7.90
N THR A 44 -14.93 -3.55 7.40
CA THR A 44 -15.57 -4.69 8.05
C THR A 44 -14.64 -5.89 8.07
N GLU A 45 -14.89 -6.89 8.93
CA GLU A 45 -14.13 -8.14 8.97
C GLU A 45 -14.02 -8.82 7.58
N LYS A 46 -15.07 -8.69 6.78
CA LYS A 46 -15.09 -9.22 5.42
C LYS A 46 -14.04 -8.58 4.51
N ASP A 47 -13.68 -7.32 4.75
CA ASP A 47 -12.66 -6.64 3.93
C ASP A 47 -11.28 -7.25 4.17
N ALA A 48 -10.97 -7.68 5.39
CA ALA A 48 -9.71 -8.36 5.69
C ALA A 48 -9.59 -9.71 4.97
N GLU A 49 -10.67 -10.47 4.83
CA GLU A 49 -10.68 -11.77 4.14
C GLU A 49 -10.21 -11.67 2.68
N PHE A 50 -10.43 -10.53 2.03
CA PHE A 50 -10.05 -10.27 0.64
C PHE A 50 -8.73 -9.52 0.48
N CYS A 51 -8.04 -9.21 1.58
CA CYS A 51 -6.72 -8.62 1.56
C CYS A 51 -5.64 -9.69 1.70
N GLU A 52 -4.50 -9.46 1.05
CA GLU A 52 -3.31 -10.30 1.24
C GLU A 52 -2.96 -10.38 2.73
N GLU A 53 -2.55 -11.56 3.21
CA GLU A 53 -2.23 -11.83 4.63
C GLU A 53 -3.36 -11.44 5.59
N ASN A 54 -4.62 -11.49 5.13
CA ASN A 54 -5.79 -11.01 5.87
C ASN A 54 -5.65 -9.55 6.34
N GLY A 55 -4.96 -8.75 5.53
CA GLY A 55 -4.80 -7.31 5.75
C GLY A 55 -3.77 -6.91 6.79
N LYS A 56 -2.98 -7.86 7.31
CA LYS A 56 -1.91 -7.59 8.29
C LYS A 56 -0.72 -8.50 8.03
N MET A 57 0.42 -7.93 7.66
CA MET A 57 1.66 -8.69 7.48
C MET A 57 2.36 -8.96 8.80
N ASN A 58 2.77 -10.22 9.01
CA ASN A 58 3.60 -10.57 10.13
C ASN A 58 5.00 -9.96 10.01
N GLY A 59 5.48 -9.36 11.10
CA GLY A 59 6.82 -8.76 11.14
C GLY A 59 6.84 -7.28 10.75
N ALA A 60 5.70 -6.66 10.45
CA ALA A 60 5.62 -5.21 10.26
C ALA A 60 6.11 -4.47 11.52
N ASP A 61 7.10 -3.60 11.35
CA ASP A 61 7.77 -2.90 12.45
C ASP A 61 7.84 -1.39 12.15
N PRO A 62 6.96 -0.58 12.76
CA PRO A 62 6.97 0.87 12.60
C PRO A 62 8.29 1.54 12.99
N ASP A 63 9.10 0.92 13.87
CA ASP A 63 10.39 1.47 14.28
C ASP A 63 11.45 1.41 13.16
N LYS A 64 11.18 0.66 12.11
CA LYS A 64 12.01 0.60 10.89
C LYS A 64 11.62 1.67 9.87
N VAL A 65 10.53 2.38 10.07
CA VAL A 65 10.03 3.46 9.19
C VAL A 65 10.56 4.80 9.70
N SER A 66 11.25 5.54 8.83
CA SER A 66 11.85 6.82 9.22
C SER A 66 10.82 7.88 9.61
N PRO A 67 11.16 8.83 10.49
CA PRO A 67 10.29 9.95 10.84
C PRO A 67 9.86 10.78 9.60
N ILE A 68 10.72 10.87 8.59
CA ILE A 68 10.43 11.56 7.33
C ILE A 68 9.33 10.81 6.57
N ALA A 69 9.45 9.49 6.45
CA ALA A 69 8.42 8.67 5.80
C ALA A 69 7.08 8.79 6.53
N LYS A 70 7.08 8.69 7.86
CA LYS A 70 5.87 8.87 8.68
C LYS A 70 5.24 10.24 8.48
N SER A 71 6.03 11.31 8.47
CA SER A 71 5.53 12.68 8.26
C SER A 71 4.87 12.87 6.89
N ARG A 72 5.33 12.15 5.87
CA ARG A 72 4.71 12.12 4.53
C ARG A 72 3.43 11.30 4.49
N GLY A 73 3.38 10.19 5.23
CA GLY A 73 2.23 9.27 5.28
C GLY A 73 1.02 9.86 5.99
N ILE A 74 1.22 10.49 7.15
CA ILE A 74 0.15 11.03 8.00
C ILE A 74 -0.89 11.84 7.22
N PRO A 75 -0.53 12.85 6.43
CA PRO A 75 -1.52 13.65 5.71
C PRO A 75 -2.11 12.96 4.48
N GLN A 76 -1.55 11.84 4.03
CA GLN A 76 -1.93 11.19 2.78
C GLN A 76 -2.74 9.91 2.95
N LEU A 77 -2.78 9.34 4.16
CA LEU A 77 -3.60 8.16 4.42
C LEU A 77 -5.08 8.47 4.13
N GLY A 78 -5.75 7.56 3.41
CA GLY A 78 -7.12 7.75 2.96
C GLY A 78 -7.25 8.72 1.76
N SER A 79 -6.18 8.95 1.00
CA SER A 79 -6.21 9.66 -0.28
C SER A 79 -5.83 8.73 -1.43
N LEU A 80 -6.43 8.95 -2.60
CA LEU A 80 -6.22 8.11 -3.78
C LEU A 80 -4.81 8.29 -4.38
N GLY A 81 -4.41 9.51 -4.64
CA GLY A 81 -3.16 9.83 -5.32
C GLY A 81 -3.34 10.49 -6.67
N SER A 82 -2.30 10.43 -7.49
CA SER A 82 -2.24 11.01 -8.82
C SER A 82 -1.40 10.14 -9.76
N GLY A 83 -1.29 10.54 -11.02
CA GLY A 83 -0.59 9.77 -12.04
C GLY A 83 -1.40 8.54 -12.44
N ASN A 84 -0.81 7.36 -12.24
CA ASN A 84 -1.47 6.09 -12.53
C ASN A 84 -2.38 5.59 -11.40
N HIS A 85 -2.66 6.40 -10.39
CA HIS A 85 -3.65 6.08 -9.36
C HIS A 85 -5.03 6.53 -9.80
N PHE A 86 -6.01 5.63 -9.74
CA PHE A 86 -7.37 5.88 -10.18
C PHE A 86 -8.41 5.09 -9.39
N LEU A 87 -9.65 5.53 -9.49
CA LEU A 87 -10.86 4.84 -9.05
C LEU A 87 -11.84 4.88 -10.22
N GLU A 88 -12.30 3.73 -10.66
CA GLU A 88 -13.21 3.59 -11.79
C GLU A 88 -14.48 2.83 -11.40
N ILE A 89 -15.61 3.30 -11.89
CA ILE A 89 -16.84 2.53 -11.92
C ILE A 89 -16.94 1.90 -13.30
N GLN A 90 -16.90 0.59 -13.36
CA GLN A 90 -16.87 -0.18 -14.59
C GLN A 90 -18.13 -1.05 -14.71
N LYS A 91 -18.44 -1.45 -15.92
CA LYS A 91 -19.45 -2.45 -16.24
C LYS A 91 -18.77 -3.66 -16.87
N VAL A 92 -19.07 -4.85 -16.39
CA VAL A 92 -18.58 -6.09 -17.00
C VAL A 92 -19.16 -6.19 -18.42
N ASP A 93 -18.27 -6.16 -19.41
CA ASP A 93 -18.67 -6.24 -20.81
C ASP A 93 -18.86 -7.70 -21.23
N LYS A 94 -17.85 -8.54 -20.95
CA LYS A 94 -17.87 -9.96 -21.33
C LYS A 94 -17.15 -10.82 -20.30
N VAL A 95 -17.70 -12.01 -20.07
CA VAL A 95 -17.09 -13.05 -19.24
C VAL A 95 -16.48 -14.13 -20.15
N PHE A 96 -15.15 -14.31 -20.09
CA PHE A 96 -14.43 -15.30 -20.90
C PHE A 96 -14.22 -16.63 -20.15
N ASP A 97 -14.13 -16.58 -18.81
CA ASP A 97 -14.00 -17.76 -17.94
C ASP A 97 -14.92 -17.60 -16.73
N ASN A 98 -16.00 -18.37 -16.72
CA ASN A 98 -17.00 -18.30 -15.66
C ASN A 98 -16.44 -18.71 -14.29
N ARG A 99 -15.50 -19.66 -14.23
CA ARG A 99 -14.93 -20.13 -12.97
C ARG A 99 -14.02 -19.05 -12.35
N ALA A 100 -13.21 -18.39 -13.17
CA ALA A 100 -12.40 -17.28 -12.74
C ALA A 100 -13.29 -16.09 -12.31
N ALA A 101 -14.27 -15.73 -13.11
CA ALA A 101 -15.21 -14.64 -12.82
C ALA A 101 -15.94 -14.85 -11.48
N GLU A 102 -16.44 -16.05 -11.22
CA GLU A 102 -17.10 -16.40 -9.96
C GLU A 102 -16.17 -16.21 -8.75
N ARG A 103 -14.89 -16.58 -8.88
CA ARG A 103 -13.89 -16.37 -7.82
C ARG A 103 -13.65 -14.89 -7.48
N PHE A 104 -13.81 -14.01 -8.47
CA PHE A 104 -13.75 -12.55 -8.30
C PHE A 104 -15.10 -11.92 -7.93
N GLY A 105 -16.14 -12.72 -7.69
CA GLY A 105 -17.47 -12.21 -7.38
C GLY A 105 -18.19 -11.60 -8.57
N ILE A 106 -17.73 -11.87 -9.80
CA ILE A 106 -18.40 -11.45 -11.04
C ILE A 106 -19.36 -12.57 -11.44
N ARG A 107 -20.66 -12.25 -11.46
CA ARG A 107 -21.74 -13.23 -11.67
C ARG A 107 -22.31 -13.20 -13.08
N GLU A 108 -22.30 -12.02 -13.71
CA GLU A 108 -22.94 -11.82 -15.01
C GLU A 108 -22.35 -10.62 -15.76
N GLU A 109 -22.51 -10.64 -17.07
CA GLU A 109 -22.28 -9.49 -17.93
C GLU A 109 -23.26 -8.38 -17.57
N GLY A 110 -22.77 -7.13 -17.58
CA GLY A 110 -23.55 -5.97 -17.16
C GLY A 110 -23.42 -5.64 -15.65
N GLN A 111 -22.84 -6.52 -14.84
CA GLN A 111 -22.57 -6.23 -13.43
C GLN A 111 -21.68 -4.99 -13.29
N ILE A 112 -22.00 -4.12 -12.32
CA ILE A 112 -21.16 -2.97 -11.98
C ILE A 112 -20.06 -3.42 -11.00
N VAL A 113 -18.84 -3.04 -11.31
CA VAL A 113 -17.66 -3.28 -10.46
C VAL A 113 -16.90 -1.99 -10.23
N ILE A 114 -16.13 -1.94 -9.16
CA ILE A 114 -15.29 -0.80 -8.84
C ILE A 114 -13.83 -1.28 -8.89
N LEU A 115 -13.02 -0.60 -9.67
CA LEU A 115 -11.58 -0.83 -9.74
C LEU A 115 -10.86 0.33 -9.07
N ILE A 116 -10.00 0.00 -8.11
CA ILE A 116 -9.17 0.98 -7.39
C ILE A 116 -7.72 0.61 -7.60
N HIS A 117 -6.93 1.55 -8.12
CA HIS A 117 -5.48 1.46 -8.18
C HIS A 117 -4.87 2.59 -7.38
N THR A 118 -4.28 2.26 -6.26
CA THR A 118 -3.61 3.20 -5.37
C THR A 118 -2.40 2.52 -4.72
N GLY A 119 -1.64 3.24 -3.91
CA GLY A 119 -0.45 2.72 -3.27
C GLY A 119 -0.14 3.43 -1.95
N SER A 120 1.04 3.17 -1.41
CA SER A 120 1.50 3.70 -0.13
C SER A 120 1.84 5.19 -0.13
N ARG A 121 1.62 5.87 -1.24
CA ARG A 121 1.84 7.31 -1.41
C ARG A 121 3.27 7.73 -1.05
N GLY A 122 3.44 8.91 -0.46
CA GLY A 122 4.75 9.43 -0.08
C GLY A 122 5.42 8.65 1.05
N LEU A 123 4.68 7.87 1.84
CA LEU A 123 5.25 6.99 2.86
C LEU A 123 6.14 5.93 2.23
N GLY A 124 5.59 5.07 1.38
CA GLY A 124 6.35 3.99 0.76
C GLY A 124 7.44 4.49 -0.18
N TYR A 125 7.20 5.59 -0.91
CA TYR A 125 8.26 6.24 -1.69
C TYR A 125 9.45 6.61 -0.82
N GLN A 126 9.22 7.18 0.38
CA GLN A 126 10.31 7.54 1.27
C GLN A 126 10.97 6.31 1.89
N VAL A 127 10.20 5.30 2.31
CA VAL A 127 10.74 4.02 2.80
C VAL A 127 11.67 3.40 1.74
N CYS A 128 11.22 3.31 0.50
CA CYS A 128 12.04 2.81 -0.61
C CYS A 128 13.32 3.64 -0.76
N SER A 129 13.22 4.96 -0.78
CA SER A 129 14.38 5.86 -0.94
C SER A 129 15.39 5.73 0.20
N ASP A 130 14.92 5.54 1.43
CA ASP A 130 15.78 5.36 2.60
C ASP A 130 16.52 4.02 2.53
N TYR A 131 15.82 2.95 2.20
CA TYR A 131 16.41 1.61 2.16
C TYR A 131 17.23 1.31 0.92
N LEU A 132 16.98 1.96 -0.21
CA LEU A 132 17.86 1.83 -1.38
C LEU A 132 19.32 2.14 -1.03
N LYS A 133 19.57 3.19 -0.25
CA LYS A 133 20.93 3.55 0.22
C LYS A 133 21.53 2.50 1.14
N VAL A 134 20.70 1.94 2.03
CA VAL A 134 21.10 0.88 2.96
C VAL A 134 21.45 -0.39 2.20
N ILE A 135 20.61 -0.79 1.26
CA ILE A 135 20.79 -2.01 0.46
C ILE A 135 21.95 -1.87 -0.51
N GLU A 136 22.16 -0.69 -1.12
CA GLU A 136 23.34 -0.42 -1.96
C GLU A 136 24.65 -0.59 -1.14
N SER A 137 24.68 -0.02 0.07
CA SER A 137 25.82 -0.20 0.98
C SER A 137 25.99 -1.66 1.40
N ALA A 138 24.91 -2.39 1.60
CA ALA A 138 24.94 -3.81 1.94
C ALA A 138 25.51 -4.67 0.79
N SER A 139 25.19 -4.35 -0.48
CA SER A 139 25.80 -5.03 -1.62
C SER A 139 27.33 -5.00 -1.58
N HIS A 140 27.90 -3.84 -1.27
CA HIS A 140 29.36 -3.70 -1.08
C HIS A 140 29.87 -4.45 0.14
N LYS A 141 29.19 -4.34 1.28
CA LYS A 141 29.54 -5.02 2.54
C LYS A 141 29.60 -6.55 2.37
N TYR A 142 28.68 -7.11 1.58
CA TYR A 142 28.60 -8.56 1.35
C TYR A 142 29.32 -9.02 0.07
N ASN A 143 30.11 -8.13 -0.56
CA ASN A 143 30.87 -8.41 -1.78
C ASN A 143 30.00 -8.95 -2.92
N ILE A 144 28.77 -8.44 -3.06
CA ILE A 144 27.88 -8.79 -4.15
C ILE A 144 28.23 -7.90 -5.34
N HIS A 145 28.68 -8.53 -6.44
CA HIS A 145 28.93 -7.80 -7.69
C HIS A 145 27.61 -7.55 -8.41
N LEU A 146 27.26 -6.28 -8.61
CA LEU A 146 26.06 -5.85 -9.31
C LEU A 146 26.40 -5.51 -10.76
N PRO A 147 25.73 -6.11 -11.75
CA PRO A 147 25.88 -5.73 -13.16
C PRO A 147 25.29 -4.34 -13.45
N ASP A 148 24.33 -3.92 -12.63
CA ASP A 148 23.70 -2.61 -12.68
C ASP A 148 23.43 -2.13 -11.24
N ARG A 149 23.66 -0.85 -10.99
CA ARG A 149 23.42 -0.22 -9.69
C ARG A 149 21.95 -0.29 -9.26
N GLU A 150 21.04 -0.28 -10.21
CA GLU A 150 19.59 -0.36 -9.94
C GLU A 150 19.18 -1.74 -9.40
N LEU A 151 20.06 -2.74 -9.51
CA LEU A 151 19.86 -4.09 -8.97
C LEU A 151 20.43 -4.26 -7.54
N ALA A 152 20.52 -3.18 -6.77
CA ALA A 152 21.00 -3.24 -5.41
C ALA A 152 20.26 -4.30 -4.59
N CYS A 153 21.03 -5.17 -3.91
CA CYS A 153 20.48 -6.28 -3.14
C CYS A 153 21.31 -6.57 -1.89
N ALA A 154 20.71 -7.33 -0.98
CA ALA A 154 21.37 -7.83 0.21
C ALA A 154 20.93 -9.28 0.48
N PRO A 155 21.71 -10.10 1.20
CA PRO A 155 21.23 -11.41 1.64
C PRO A 155 19.94 -11.26 2.45
N ASN A 156 18.93 -12.09 2.15
CA ASN A 156 17.61 -12.00 2.76
C ASN A 156 17.58 -12.17 4.28
N ASN A 157 18.60 -12.82 4.85
CA ASN A 157 18.80 -12.99 6.28
C ASN A 157 19.74 -11.94 6.91
N SER A 158 20.18 -10.93 6.14
CA SER A 158 20.98 -9.84 6.64
C SER A 158 20.16 -8.88 7.49
N LYS A 159 20.80 -8.16 8.41
CA LYS A 159 20.15 -7.14 9.22
C LYS A 159 19.49 -6.06 8.35
N GLU A 160 20.15 -5.69 7.26
CA GLU A 160 19.67 -4.69 6.31
C GLU A 160 18.39 -5.13 5.62
N ALA A 161 18.35 -6.38 5.13
CA ALA A 161 17.13 -6.94 4.52
C ALA A 161 15.99 -7.11 5.52
N LEU A 162 16.27 -7.65 6.72
CA LEU A 162 15.26 -7.81 7.76
C LEU A 162 14.66 -6.48 8.24
N ASN A 163 15.48 -5.43 8.34
CA ASN A 163 14.98 -4.10 8.65
C ASN A 163 14.09 -3.55 7.53
N TYR A 164 14.46 -3.79 6.26
CA TYR A 164 13.65 -3.39 5.12
C TYR A 164 12.30 -4.13 5.11
N PHE A 165 12.30 -5.43 5.32
CA PHE A 165 11.05 -6.21 5.41
C PHE A 165 10.13 -5.72 6.52
N GLY A 166 10.70 -5.33 7.67
CA GLY A 166 9.90 -4.75 8.75
C GLY A 166 9.30 -3.37 8.40
N ALA A 167 9.96 -2.61 7.53
CA ALA A 167 9.48 -1.28 7.13
C ALA A 167 8.51 -1.31 5.93
N MET A 168 8.65 -2.32 5.04
CA MET A 168 7.89 -2.46 3.79
C MET A 168 6.48 -2.96 4.03
#